data_66e216172e92f2c4271669ca180cd252
#
_entry.id   66e216172e92f2c4271669ca180cd252
#
_cell.length_a   1.000
_cell.length_b   1.000
_cell.length_c   1.000
_cell.angle_alpha   90.00
_cell.angle_beta   90.00
_cell.angle_gamma   90.00
#
_symmetry.space_group_name_H-M   'P 1'
#
loop_
_entity.id
_entity.type
_entity.pdbx_description
1 polymer ?
#
loop_
_entity_poly.entity_id
_entity_poly.type
_entity_poly.pdbx_seq_one_letter_code
_entity_poly.pdbx_strand_id
1 'polypeptide(L)'
;QLIFLYFFVKKNFKLHINFQFKINNKIKIFFNKLLPSIFASGVAQINILVGTIIASFQASAVSYLYYADRIYQINLAIAGIAIGVVILPQLSKHVQSKKKDKISLIQNKSLELSLFLSFPATIALLIGSEQIISALFGYGSFDEISVLNSSNALYYFAFGLPAFALIKVFSTFFFANNDTKTPF
;
A
#
# COMPACT_ATOMS: atom_id res chain seq x y z
N GLN A 1 -19.24 13.99 3.37
CA GLN A 1 -18.32 14.30 2.26
C GLN A 1 -18.99 14.14 0.89
N LEU A 2 -19.66 13.02 0.56
CA LEU A 2 -20.31 12.75 -0.73
C LEU A 2 -21.39 13.78 -1.07
N ILE A 3 -22.24 14.14 -0.11
CA ILE A 3 -23.31 15.14 -0.28
C ILE A 3 -22.72 16.53 -0.56
N PHE A 4 -21.67 16.92 0.18
CA PHE A 4 -20.98 18.20 -0.03
C PHE A 4 -20.31 18.27 -1.40
N LEU A 5 -19.59 17.20 -1.81
CA LEU A 5 -19.01 17.08 -3.14
C LEU A 5 -20.06 17.14 -4.25
N TYR A 6 -21.20 16.47 -4.08
CA TYR A 6 -22.30 16.50 -5.04
C TYR A 6 -22.83 17.93 -5.25
N PHE A 7 -23.10 18.68 -4.16
CA PHE A 7 -23.55 20.07 -4.26
C PHE A 7 -22.48 20.97 -4.88
N PHE A 8 -21.21 20.81 -4.50
CA PHE A 8 -20.11 21.61 -5.04
C PHE A 8 -19.92 21.37 -6.55
N VAL A 9 -19.95 20.11 -6.97
CA VAL A 9 -19.81 19.74 -8.40
C VAL A 9 -21.04 20.17 -9.19
N LYS A 10 -22.25 20.02 -8.65
CA LYS A 10 -23.48 20.47 -9.29
C LYS A 10 -23.52 21.99 -9.49
N LYS A 11 -22.94 22.75 -8.53
CA LYS A 11 -22.88 24.23 -8.61
C LYS A 11 -21.89 24.73 -9.67
N ASN A 12 -20.74 24.04 -9.80
CA ASN A 12 -19.63 24.51 -10.65
C ASN A 12 -19.57 23.83 -12.03
N PHE A 13 -20.24 22.69 -12.18
CA PHE A 13 -20.26 21.91 -13.43
C PHE A 13 -21.70 21.55 -13.79
N LYS A 14 -22.11 21.76 -15.05
CA LYS A 14 -23.38 21.28 -15.59
C LYS A 14 -23.31 19.75 -15.77
N LEU A 15 -23.51 19.01 -14.68
CA LEU A 15 -23.56 17.56 -14.72
C LEU A 15 -24.92 17.10 -15.29
N HIS A 16 -24.90 16.61 -16.51
CA HIS A 16 -25.99 15.80 -17.06
C HIS A 16 -25.67 14.33 -16.78
N ILE A 17 -26.17 13.81 -15.63
CA ILE A 17 -26.07 12.38 -15.30
C ILE A 17 -27.14 11.67 -16.14
N ASN A 18 -26.76 11.17 -17.29
CA ASN A 18 -27.58 10.27 -18.08
C ASN A 18 -27.35 8.83 -17.59
N PHE A 19 -28.27 8.28 -16.82
CA PHE A 19 -28.26 6.87 -16.47
C PHE A 19 -28.71 6.04 -17.68
N GLN A 20 -27.78 5.73 -18.58
CA GLN A 20 -28.03 4.75 -19.64
C GLN A 20 -27.39 3.41 -19.23
N PHE A 21 -28.24 2.49 -18.79
CA PHE A 21 -27.84 1.09 -18.52
C PHE A 21 -27.65 0.29 -19.82
N LYS A 22 -26.79 0.78 -20.72
CA LYS A 22 -26.35 -0.02 -21.88
C LYS A 22 -25.00 -0.63 -21.54
N ILE A 23 -24.95 -1.97 -21.44
CA ILE A 23 -23.70 -2.70 -21.28
C ILE A 23 -22.89 -2.53 -22.58
N ASN A 24 -21.99 -1.57 -22.57
CA ASN A 24 -21.07 -1.32 -23.68
C ASN A 24 -19.82 -2.23 -23.51
N ASN A 25 -19.10 -2.48 -24.61
CA ASN A 25 -17.85 -3.27 -24.60
C ASN A 25 -16.83 -2.75 -23.55
N LYS A 26 -16.79 -1.44 -23.28
CA LYS A 26 -15.95 -0.84 -22.23
C LYS A 26 -16.32 -1.35 -20.82
N ILE A 27 -17.62 -1.50 -20.53
CA ILE A 27 -18.12 -2.03 -19.25
C ILE A 27 -17.76 -3.50 -19.13
N LYS A 28 -17.88 -4.28 -20.21
CA LYS A 28 -17.48 -5.71 -20.21
C LYS A 28 -15.97 -5.87 -19.96
N ILE A 29 -15.13 -5.03 -20.57
CA ILE A 29 -13.67 -5.02 -20.34
C ILE A 29 -13.36 -4.65 -18.89
N PHE A 30 -14.09 -3.68 -18.33
CA PHE A 30 -13.94 -3.28 -16.92
C PHE A 30 -14.25 -4.45 -15.97
N PHE A 31 -15.39 -5.13 -16.14
CA PHE A 31 -15.74 -6.28 -15.31
C PHE A 31 -14.77 -7.45 -15.47
N ASN A 32 -14.28 -7.72 -16.67
CA ASN A 32 -13.28 -8.77 -16.90
C ASN A 32 -11.93 -8.50 -16.21
N LYS A 33 -11.58 -7.22 -15.98
CA LYS A 33 -10.39 -6.84 -15.22
C LYS A 33 -10.68 -6.75 -13.71
N LEU A 34 -11.88 -6.38 -13.34
CA LEU A 34 -12.30 -6.21 -11.95
C LEU A 34 -12.32 -7.55 -11.19
N LEU A 35 -12.92 -8.59 -11.79
CA LEU A 35 -13.03 -9.89 -11.15
C LEU A 35 -11.68 -10.48 -10.72
N PRO A 36 -10.65 -10.60 -11.58
CA PRO A 36 -9.34 -11.08 -11.16
C PRO A 36 -8.71 -10.22 -10.05
N SER A 37 -8.90 -8.89 -10.10
CA SER A 37 -8.35 -7.98 -9.10
C SER A 37 -9.03 -8.15 -7.73
N ILE A 38 -10.35 -8.43 -7.69
CA ILE A 38 -11.08 -8.74 -6.45
C ILE A 38 -10.54 -10.03 -5.83
N PHE A 39 -10.38 -11.09 -6.63
CA PHE A 39 -9.84 -12.36 -6.13
C PHE A 39 -8.41 -12.19 -5.61
N ALA A 40 -7.56 -11.48 -6.33
CA ALA A 40 -6.19 -11.22 -5.93
C ALA A 40 -6.10 -10.42 -4.61
N SER A 41 -6.91 -9.36 -4.48
CA SER A 41 -7.00 -8.60 -3.23
C SER A 41 -7.59 -9.44 -2.09
N GLY A 42 -8.52 -10.36 -2.40
CA GLY A 42 -9.11 -11.29 -1.45
C GLY A 42 -8.08 -12.23 -0.82
N VAL A 43 -7.13 -12.74 -1.60
CA VAL A 43 -6.04 -13.61 -1.09
C VAL A 43 -5.21 -12.87 -0.03
N ALA A 44 -4.86 -11.60 -0.28
CA ALA A 44 -4.13 -10.79 0.69
C ALA A 44 -4.93 -10.60 2.00
N GLN A 45 -6.24 -10.38 1.91
CA GLN A 45 -7.12 -10.27 3.09
C GLN A 45 -7.25 -11.58 3.86
N ILE A 46 -7.32 -12.71 3.16
CA ILE A 46 -7.33 -14.04 3.79
C ILE A 46 -6.02 -14.27 4.55
N ASN A 47 -4.88 -13.90 3.98
CA ASN A 47 -3.59 -14.02 4.65
C ASN A 47 -3.53 -13.22 5.96
N ILE A 48 -4.01 -11.97 5.94
CA ILE A 48 -4.12 -11.13 7.14
C ILE A 48 -5.05 -11.77 8.18
N LEU A 49 -6.19 -12.30 7.74
CA LEU A 49 -7.15 -12.96 8.61
C LEU A 49 -6.56 -14.20 9.28
N VAL A 50 -5.90 -15.07 8.50
CA VAL A 50 -5.21 -16.26 9.04
C VAL A 50 -4.13 -15.86 10.04
N GLY A 51 -3.31 -14.86 9.72
CA GLY A 51 -2.30 -14.33 10.65
C GLY A 51 -2.92 -13.80 11.94
N THR A 52 -4.06 -13.10 11.86
CA THR A 52 -4.79 -12.61 13.04
C THR A 52 -5.36 -13.75 13.88
N ILE A 53 -5.90 -14.80 13.24
CA ILE A 53 -6.38 -16.00 13.95
C ILE A 53 -5.24 -16.67 14.70
N ILE A 54 -4.09 -16.87 14.05
CA ILE A 54 -2.91 -17.47 14.70
C ILE A 54 -2.46 -16.61 15.88
N ALA A 55 -2.36 -15.28 15.69
CA ALA A 55 -1.98 -14.37 16.76
C ALA A 55 -2.97 -14.37 17.94
N SER A 56 -4.25 -14.64 17.70
CA SER A 56 -5.29 -14.65 18.74
C SER A 56 -5.14 -15.78 19.77
N PHE A 57 -4.34 -16.81 19.48
CA PHE A 57 -4.03 -17.87 20.44
C PHE A 57 -3.11 -17.40 21.58
N GLN A 58 -2.44 -16.26 21.41
CA GLN A 58 -1.63 -15.64 22.46
C GLN A 58 -2.31 -14.35 22.93
N ALA A 59 -2.41 -14.20 24.25
CA ALA A 59 -3.03 -13.03 24.87
C ALA A 59 -2.37 -11.72 24.37
N SER A 60 -3.17 -10.77 23.96
CA SER A 60 -2.77 -9.43 23.47
C SER A 60 -1.87 -9.38 22.22
N ALA A 61 -1.49 -10.53 21.62
CA ALA A 61 -0.59 -10.56 20.49
C ALA A 61 -1.13 -9.81 19.26
N VAL A 62 -2.45 -9.89 19.02
CA VAL A 62 -3.11 -9.11 17.93
C VAL A 62 -2.90 -7.62 18.14
N SER A 63 -3.00 -7.13 19.38
CA SER A 63 -2.77 -5.72 19.72
C SER A 63 -1.31 -5.33 19.48
N TYR A 64 -0.36 -6.13 19.90
CA TYR A 64 1.07 -5.87 19.69
C TYR A 64 1.43 -5.77 18.21
N LEU A 65 0.94 -6.70 17.40
CA LEU A 65 1.11 -6.68 15.95
C LEU A 65 0.45 -5.44 15.32
N TYR A 66 -0.72 -5.04 15.81
CA TYR A 66 -1.42 -3.86 15.31
C TYR A 66 -0.62 -2.57 15.53
N TYR A 67 -0.04 -2.37 16.71
CA TYR A 67 0.78 -1.18 17.00
C TYR A 67 2.06 -1.18 16.18
N ALA A 68 2.73 -2.33 16.05
CA ALA A 68 3.91 -2.49 15.21
C ALA A 68 3.60 -2.19 13.73
N ASP A 69 2.49 -2.72 13.21
CA ASP A 69 2.04 -2.51 11.84
C ASP A 69 1.78 -1.04 11.52
N ARG A 70 1.25 -0.24 12.46
CA ARG A 70 1.05 1.20 12.26
C ARG A 70 2.34 1.94 11.95
N ILE A 71 3.39 1.68 12.69
CA ILE A 71 4.71 2.30 12.45
C ILE A 71 5.31 1.81 11.14
N TYR A 72 5.24 0.50 10.90
CA TYR A 72 5.70 -0.12 9.67
C TYR A 72 5.00 0.48 8.42
N GLN A 73 3.67 0.63 8.46
CA GLN A 73 2.89 1.16 7.35
C GLN A 73 3.23 2.61 7.00
N ILE A 74 3.60 3.45 7.96
CA ILE A 74 4.04 4.83 7.70
C ILE A 74 5.28 4.81 6.81
N ASN A 75 6.28 4.02 7.16
CA ASN A 75 7.52 3.89 6.39
C ASN A 75 7.27 3.28 5.00
N LEU A 76 6.45 2.24 4.92
CA LEU A 76 6.05 1.61 3.66
C LEU A 76 5.27 2.58 2.76
N ALA A 77 4.42 3.43 3.33
CA ALA A 77 3.66 4.43 2.58
C ALA A 77 4.59 5.43 1.90
N ILE A 78 5.64 5.87 2.58
CA ILE A 78 6.61 6.83 2.03
C ILE A 78 7.52 6.15 1.00
N ALA A 79 8.14 5.02 1.34
CA ALA A 79 9.15 4.36 0.53
C ALA A 79 8.59 3.56 -0.67
N GLY A 80 7.32 3.19 -0.64
CA GLY A 80 6.70 2.36 -1.67
C GLY A 80 5.45 2.96 -2.29
N ILE A 81 4.42 3.20 -1.48
CA ILE A 81 3.08 3.58 -1.97
C ILE A 81 3.09 4.96 -2.62
N ALA A 82 3.69 5.97 -1.98
CA ALA A 82 3.74 7.33 -2.51
C ALA A 82 4.49 7.38 -3.85
N ILE A 83 5.62 6.68 -3.95
CA ILE A 83 6.38 6.57 -5.21
C ILE A 83 5.50 5.94 -6.29
N GLY A 84 4.85 4.81 -6.00
CA GLY A 84 3.97 4.13 -6.95
C GLY A 84 2.85 5.03 -7.47
N VAL A 85 2.18 5.76 -6.59
CA VAL A 85 1.09 6.69 -6.95
C VAL A 85 1.58 7.81 -7.88
N VAL A 86 2.75 8.40 -7.58
CA VAL A 86 3.30 9.51 -8.38
C VAL A 86 3.77 9.05 -9.76
N ILE A 87 4.36 7.87 -9.87
CA ILE A 87 4.92 7.38 -11.15
C ILE A 87 3.88 6.74 -12.07
N LEU A 88 2.77 6.22 -11.54
CA LEU A 88 1.75 5.52 -12.33
C LEU A 88 1.24 6.34 -13.54
N PRO A 89 0.84 7.61 -13.40
CA PRO A 89 0.39 8.41 -14.55
C PRO A 89 1.48 8.63 -15.59
N GLN A 90 2.73 8.86 -15.14
CA GLN A 90 3.87 9.07 -16.02
C GLN A 90 4.20 7.80 -16.81
N LEU A 91 4.24 6.65 -16.15
CA LEU A 91 4.46 5.35 -16.79
C LEU A 91 3.35 5.04 -17.80
N SER A 92 2.09 5.21 -17.43
CA SER A 92 0.95 4.93 -18.31
C SER A 92 1.02 5.78 -19.59
N LYS A 93 1.42 7.05 -19.47
CA LYS A 93 1.63 7.93 -20.64
C LYS A 93 2.74 7.43 -21.56
N HIS A 94 3.87 6.98 -21.00
CA HIS A 94 5.00 6.51 -21.79
C HIS A 94 4.79 5.11 -22.35
N VAL A 95 4.07 4.25 -21.65
CA VAL A 95 3.62 2.94 -22.16
C VAL A 95 2.74 3.12 -23.40
N GLN A 96 1.74 4.02 -23.33
CA GLN A 96 0.87 4.32 -24.49
C GLN A 96 1.65 4.90 -25.68
N SER A 97 2.66 5.73 -25.42
CA SER A 97 3.50 6.31 -26.48
C SER A 97 4.68 5.42 -26.89
N LYS A 98 4.78 4.19 -26.36
CA LYS A 98 5.83 3.18 -26.66
C LYS A 98 7.27 3.68 -26.50
N LYS A 99 7.52 4.65 -25.61
CA LYS A 99 8.83 5.23 -25.34
C LYS A 99 9.63 4.40 -24.33
N LYS A 100 10.23 3.29 -24.75
CA LYS A 100 10.93 2.32 -23.88
C LYS A 100 12.00 2.95 -23.00
N ASP A 101 12.83 3.85 -23.56
CA ASP A 101 13.92 4.50 -22.81
C ASP A 101 13.40 5.32 -21.63
N LYS A 102 12.28 6.04 -21.83
CA LYS A 102 11.65 6.82 -20.75
C LYS A 102 11.00 5.93 -19.69
N ILE A 103 10.42 4.80 -20.11
CA ILE A 103 9.87 3.80 -19.18
C ILE A 103 10.98 3.27 -18.29
N SER A 104 12.09 2.80 -18.89
CA SER A 104 13.26 2.28 -18.16
C SER A 104 13.86 3.31 -17.21
N LEU A 105 14.00 4.57 -17.66
CA LEU A 105 14.52 5.66 -16.82
C LEU A 105 13.65 5.90 -15.58
N ILE A 106 12.32 6.01 -15.76
CA ILE A 106 11.39 6.21 -14.64
C ILE A 106 11.44 5.01 -13.70
N GLN A 107 11.50 3.80 -14.26
CA GLN A 107 11.59 2.56 -13.52
C GLN A 107 12.80 2.54 -12.59
N ASN A 108 13.99 2.74 -13.15
CA ASN A 108 15.24 2.71 -12.39
C ASN A 108 15.26 3.80 -11.31
N LYS A 109 14.90 5.04 -11.64
CA LYS A 109 14.82 6.12 -10.65
C LYS A 109 13.84 5.83 -9.51
N SER A 110 12.73 5.18 -9.81
CA SER A 110 11.74 4.82 -8.80
C SER A 110 12.24 3.73 -7.87
N LEU A 111 12.96 2.75 -8.41
CA LEU A 111 13.60 1.69 -7.62
C LEU A 111 14.72 2.26 -6.74
N GLU A 112 15.58 3.11 -7.31
CA GLU A 112 16.64 3.80 -6.56
C GLU A 112 16.06 4.61 -5.40
N LEU A 113 15.02 5.42 -5.66
CA LEU A 113 14.39 6.24 -4.63
C LEU A 113 13.72 5.38 -3.55
N SER A 114 13.04 4.31 -3.94
CA SER A 114 12.41 3.39 -3.00
C SER A 114 13.44 2.72 -2.08
N LEU A 115 14.55 2.26 -2.63
CA LEU A 115 15.64 1.67 -1.85
C LEU A 115 16.33 2.71 -0.97
N PHE A 116 16.59 3.90 -1.51
CA PHE A 116 17.21 5.01 -0.77
C PHE A 116 16.37 5.43 0.46
N LEU A 117 15.05 5.36 0.38
CA LEU A 117 14.17 5.68 1.51
C LEU A 117 13.96 4.47 2.45
N SER A 118 13.82 3.27 1.90
CA SER A 118 13.52 2.08 2.70
C SER A 118 14.71 1.57 3.51
N PHE A 119 15.95 1.62 2.99
CA PHE A 119 17.10 1.12 3.73
C PHE A 119 17.39 1.91 5.03
N PRO A 120 17.50 3.25 5.02
CA PRO A 120 17.67 3.99 6.26
C PRO A 120 16.51 3.81 7.24
N ALA A 121 15.27 3.76 6.72
CA ALA A 121 14.09 3.50 7.56
C ALA A 121 14.16 2.11 8.21
N THR A 122 14.59 1.09 7.46
CA THR A 122 14.80 -0.26 7.99
C THR A 122 15.83 -0.25 9.12
N ILE A 123 16.98 0.37 8.89
CA ILE A 123 18.05 0.46 9.91
C ILE A 123 17.53 1.18 11.17
N ALA A 124 16.83 2.30 10.98
CA ALA A 124 16.22 3.05 12.08
C ALA A 124 15.23 2.20 12.90
N LEU A 125 14.38 1.42 12.22
CA LEU A 125 13.44 0.53 12.88
C LEU A 125 14.11 -0.67 13.55
N LEU A 126 15.19 -1.22 12.98
CA LEU A 126 15.92 -2.33 13.58
C LEU A 126 16.64 -1.91 14.88
N ILE A 127 17.23 -0.70 14.89
CA ILE A 127 17.98 -0.21 16.05
C ILE A 127 17.04 0.43 17.07
N GLY A 128 16.03 1.15 16.62
CA GLY A 128 15.19 2.03 17.43
C GLY A 128 13.77 1.53 17.68
N SER A 129 13.44 0.26 17.40
CA SER A 129 12.06 -0.25 17.53
C SER A 129 11.47 -0.03 18.92
N GLU A 130 12.25 -0.31 19.97
CA GLU A 130 11.81 -0.17 21.37
C GLU A 130 11.61 1.30 21.74
N GLN A 131 12.57 2.16 21.39
CA GLN A 131 12.50 3.59 21.68
C GLN A 131 11.32 4.25 20.93
N ILE A 132 11.09 3.85 19.68
CA ILE A 132 9.98 4.36 18.86
C ILE A 132 8.64 3.94 19.45
N ILE A 133 8.46 2.66 19.78
CA ILE A 133 7.22 2.16 20.39
C ILE A 133 6.99 2.79 21.76
N SER A 134 8.01 2.84 22.61
CA SER A 134 7.94 3.45 23.92
C SER A 134 7.58 4.93 23.86
N ALA A 135 8.22 5.70 22.98
CA ALA A 135 7.96 7.13 22.82
C ALA A 135 6.56 7.45 22.29
N LEU A 136 6.00 6.58 21.45
CA LEU A 136 4.70 6.83 20.82
C LEU A 136 3.54 6.25 21.61
N PHE A 137 3.73 5.11 22.27
CA PHE A 137 2.64 4.35 22.88
C PHE A 137 2.89 4.00 24.36
N GLY A 138 4.12 4.13 24.88
CA GLY A 138 4.53 3.71 26.23
C GLY A 138 3.99 4.60 27.35
N TYR A 139 2.67 4.84 27.37
CA TYR A 139 2.00 5.61 28.42
C TYR A 139 0.62 5.03 28.75
N GLY A 140 0.11 5.37 29.93
CA GLY A 140 -1.21 4.94 30.39
C GLY A 140 -1.26 3.42 30.65
N SER A 141 -2.16 2.72 29.99
CA SER A 141 -2.35 1.28 30.11
C SER A 141 -1.39 0.43 29.26
N PHE A 142 -0.51 1.07 28.49
CA PHE A 142 0.46 0.37 27.63
C PHE A 142 1.75 0.14 28.42
N ASP A 143 1.83 -1.00 29.08
CA ASP A 143 2.91 -1.39 30.01
C ASP A 143 4.22 -1.75 29.28
N GLU A 144 5.29 -1.98 30.04
CA GLU A 144 6.60 -2.35 29.51
C GLU A 144 6.55 -3.67 28.70
N ILE A 145 5.70 -4.61 29.09
CA ILE A 145 5.52 -5.89 28.38
C ILE A 145 4.90 -5.62 27.00
N SER A 146 3.94 -4.71 26.94
CA SER A 146 3.31 -4.29 25.68
C SER A 146 4.30 -3.56 24.77
N VAL A 147 5.16 -2.71 25.35
CA VAL A 147 6.26 -2.05 24.60
C VAL A 147 7.21 -3.10 24.04
N LEU A 148 7.71 -4.02 24.84
CA LEU A 148 8.65 -5.04 24.43
C LEU A 148 8.11 -5.95 23.33
N ASN A 149 6.87 -6.44 23.47
CA ASN A 149 6.27 -7.34 22.49
C ASN A 149 5.95 -6.60 21.16
N SER A 150 5.47 -5.36 21.24
CA SER A 150 5.22 -4.56 20.03
C SER A 150 6.50 -4.14 19.33
N SER A 151 7.58 -3.83 20.07
CA SER A 151 8.88 -3.50 19.49
C SER A 151 9.54 -4.71 18.84
N ASN A 152 9.43 -5.89 19.43
CA ASN A 152 9.88 -7.14 18.80
C ASN A 152 9.14 -7.40 17.49
N ALA A 153 7.82 -7.22 17.46
CA ALA A 153 7.05 -7.35 16.24
C ALA A 153 7.51 -6.33 15.17
N LEU A 154 7.72 -5.07 15.54
CA LEU A 154 8.22 -4.03 14.67
C LEU A 154 9.62 -4.34 14.12
N TYR A 155 10.50 -4.86 14.95
CA TYR A 155 11.83 -5.30 14.57
C TYR A 155 11.78 -6.34 13.44
N TYR A 156 10.94 -7.37 13.57
CA TYR A 156 10.79 -8.38 12.51
C TYR A 156 10.12 -7.82 11.25
N PHE A 157 9.15 -6.93 11.38
CA PHE A 157 8.54 -6.27 10.21
C PHE A 157 9.54 -5.42 9.44
N ALA A 158 10.49 -4.79 10.13
CA ALA A 158 11.50 -3.94 9.51
C ALA A 158 12.34 -4.67 8.45
N PHE A 159 12.66 -5.95 8.64
CA PHE A 159 13.38 -6.74 7.63
C PHE A 159 12.63 -6.82 6.31
N GLY A 160 11.30 -6.87 6.35
CA GLY A 160 10.47 -6.92 5.15
C GLY A 160 10.30 -5.58 4.42
N LEU A 161 10.62 -4.45 5.08
CA LEU A 161 10.31 -3.12 4.55
C LEU A 161 10.87 -2.85 3.15
N PRO A 162 12.15 -3.10 2.83
CA PRO A 162 12.68 -2.84 1.48
C PRO A 162 11.99 -3.73 0.43
N ALA A 163 11.79 -5.00 0.74
CA ALA A 163 11.14 -5.94 -0.17
C ALA A 163 9.69 -5.52 -0.48
N PHE A 164 8.90 -5.20 0.55
CA PHE A 164 7.52 -4.74 0.36
C PHE A 164 7.42 -3.38 -0.33
N ALA A 165 8.37 -2.47 -0.09
CA ALA A 165 8.45 -1.19 -0.80
C ALA A 165 8.70 -1.43 -2.30
N LEU A 166 9.64 -2.31 -2.65
CA LEU A 166 9.89 -2.70 -4.05
C LEU A 166 8.67 -3.38 -4.69
N ILE A 167 7.96 -4.26 -3.99
CA ILE A 167 6.73 -4.90 -4.49
C ILE A 167 5.71 -3.82 -4.87
N LYS A 168 5.54 -2.76 -4.06
CA LYS A 168 4.62 -1.66 -4.39
C LYS A 168 5.03 -0.91 -5.65
N VAL A 169 6.32 -0.65 -5.81
CA VAL A 169 6.86 0.01 -7.01
C VAL A 169 6.71 -0.91 -8.22
N PHE A 170 7.09 -2.18 -8.15
CA PHE A 170 6.95 -3.13 -9.26
C PHE A 170 5.49 -3.35 -9.67
N SER A 171 4.57 -3.47 -8.72
CA SER A 171 3.14 -3.61 -9.02
C SER A 171 2.64 -2.45 -9.88
N THR A 172 3.16 -1.24 -9.63
CA THR A 172 2.80 -0.05 -10.41
C THR A 172 3.18 -0.17 -11.89
N PHE A 173 4.30 -0.84 -12.21
CA PHE A 173 4.70 -1.08 -13.61
C PHE A 173 3.76 -2.03 -14.33
N PHE A 174 3.33 -3.08 -13.66
CA PHE A 174 2.33 -3.99 -14.22
C PHE A 174 1.00 -3.28 -14.44
N PHE A 175 0.55 -2.48 -13.48
CA PHE A 175 -0.69 -1.71 -13.62
C PHE A 175 -0.62 -0.68 -14.75
N ALA A 176 0.52 -0.02 -14.96
CA ALA A 176 0.73 0.89 -16.09
C ALA A 176 0.60 0.19 -17.45
N ASN A 177 0.95 -1.10 -17.51
CA ASN A 177 0.77 -1.97 -18.69
C ASN A 177 -0.62 -2.62 -18.76
N ASN A 178 -1.56 -2.24 -17.90
CA ASN A 178 -2.89 -2.88 -17.76
C ASN A 178 -2.85 -4.36 -17.36
N ASP A 179 -1.74 -4.84 -16.84
CA ASP A 179 -1.60 -6.17 -16.28
C ASP A 179 -1.93 -6.12 -14.78
N THR A 180 -3.12 -6.60 -14.44
CA THR A 180 -3.61 -6.68 -13.05
C THR A 180 -3.50 -8.09 -12.48
N LYS A 181 -2.96 -9.06 -13.24
CA LYS A 181 -2.88 -10.46 -12.81
C LYS A 181 -1.49 -10.81 -12.27
N THR A 182 -0.44 -10.37 -12.96
CA THR A 182 0.94 -10.75 -12.61
C THR A 182 1.39 -10.28 -11.22
N PRO A 183 0.97 -9.12 -10.67
CA PRO A 183 1.40 -8.67 -9.34
C PRO A 183 0.83 -9.47 -8.17
N PHE A 184 -0.11 -10.37 -8.42
CA PHE A 184 -0.82 -11.16 -7.42
C PHE A 184 -0.64 -12.65 -7.65
#